data_25cc27db8a4c87eecd857fed9d713294
#
_entry.id   25cc27db8a4c87eecd857fed9d713294
#
_cell.length_a   1.000
_cell.length_b   1.000
_cell.length_c   1.000
_cell.angle_alpha   90.00
_cell.angle_beta   90.00
_cell.angle_gamma   90.00
#
_symmetry.space_group_name_H-M   'P 1'
#
loop_
_entity.id
_entity.type
_entity.pdbx_description
1 polymer ?
#
loop_
_entity_poly.entity_id
_entity_poly.type
_entity_poly.pdbx_seq_one_letter_code
_entity_poly.pdbx_strand_id
1 'polypeptide(L)'
;TESLIGGAVEGVFRILLKIALLPVVAGLSYELLKFLAKTRNPIFYPLKVPGLLLQRITTKEPTSDMLEVAIAAFNKVLMMDEDESIPEENFYIPKTRADILREVGEKLKQNGIDEEAEAEWIVSISLGIKRDEVRDRKTVSEDGEKKILALLNERITGRPLWYCVGNTDFYGYELNVDERALIPRPETEQLVSCALEELKDGQTALDLCTGSGAIAIVLNKEKNIKVTAVDISEDA
;
A
#
# COMPACT_ATOMS: atom_id res chain seq x y z
N THR A 1 26.88 56.95 13.92
CA THR A 1 26.24 56.37 12.68
C THR A 1 27.26 55.72 11.76
N GLU A 2 28.45 56.32 11.56
CA GLU A 2 29.50 55.78 10.68
C GLU A 2 30.11 54.48 11.18
N SER A 3 30.26 54.28 12.47
CA SER A 3 30.85 53.06 13.04
C SER A 3 29.92 51.83 12.91
N LEU A 4 28.62 52.02 12.91
CA LEU A 4 27.62 50.93 12.73
C LEU A 4 27.56 50.49 11.27
N ILE A 5 27.66 51.43 10.33
CA ILE A 5 27.63 51.13 8.88
C ILE A 5 28.94 50.43 8.47
N GLY A 6 30.08 50.86 8.99
CA GLY A 6 31.37 50.21 8.75
C GLY A 6 31.41 48.75 9.21
N GLY A 7 30.86 48.45 10.41
CA GLY A 7 30.76 47.07 10.93
C GLY A 7 29.81 46.17 10.12
N ALA A 8 28.70 46.73 9.62
CA ALA A 8 27.76 45.99 8.78
C ALA A 8 28.37 45.65 7.40
N VAL A 9 29.06 46.59 6.77
CA VAL A 9 29.78 46.41 5.49
C VAL A 9 30.87 45.35 5.60
N GLU A 10 31.69 45.40 6.67
CA GLU A 10 32.69 44.37 6.94
C GLU A 10 32.03 42.98 7.15
N GLY A 11 30.90 42.92 7.85
CA GLY A 11 30.17 41.67 8.05
C GLY A 11 29.69 41.06 6.74
N VAL A 12 29.07 41.86 5.88
CA VAL A 12 28.61 41.43 4.55
C VAL A 12 29.78 41.00 3.66
N PHE A 13 30.87 41.76 3.64
CA PHE A 13 32.05 41.40 2.86
C PHE A 13 32.65 40.06 3.32
N ARG A 14 32.74 39.81 4.63
CA ARG A 14 33.21 38.52 5.19
C ARG A 14 32.30 37.33 4.78
N ILE A 15 30.99 37.54 4.73
CA ILE A 15 30.04 36.50 4.28
C ILE A 15 30.24 36.21 2.79
N LEU A 16 30.31 37.25 1.96
CA LEU A 16 30.53 37.10 0.51
C LEU A 16 31.89 36.41 0.22
N LEU A 17 32.93 36.77 0.94
CA LEU A 17 34.25 36.14 0.81
C LEU A 17 34.19 34.64 1.20
N LYS A 18 33.46 34.28 2.26
CA LYS A 18 33.28 32.87 2.67
C LYS A 18 32.53 32.10 1.60
N ILE A 19 31.47 32.65 1.03
CA ILE A 19 30.69 32.02 -0.05
C ILE A 19 31.58 31.85 -1.30
N ALA A 20 32.36 32.84 -1.68
CA ALA A 20 33.28 32.77 -2.83
C ALA A 20 34.39 31.72 -2.64
N LEU A 21 34.86 31.52 -1.40
CA LEU A 21 35.89 30.53 -1.06
C LEU A 21 35.33 29.10 -0.93
N LEU A 22 34.02 28.92 -0.75
CA LEU A 22 33.39 27.61 -0.57
C LEU A 22 33.72 26.61 -1.70
N PRO A 23 33.62 26.96 -3.00
CA PRO A 23 33.97 26.04 -4.09
C PRO A 23 35.44 25.63 -4.05
N VAL A 24 36.33 26.56 -3.69
CA VAL A 24 37.79 26.30 -3.60
C VAL A 24 38.09 25.32 -2.46
N VAL A 25 37.49 25.55 -1.29
CA VAL A 25 37.65 24.66 -0.14
C VAL A 25 37.05 23.27 -0.45
N ALA A 26 35.89 23.23 -1.08
CA ALA A 26 35.25 21.97 -1.48
C ALA A 26 36.11 21.19 -2.48
N GLY A 27 36.65 21.86 -3.50
CA GLY A 27 37.53 21.25 -4.50
C GLY A 27 38.84 20.71 -3.89
N LEU A 28 39.50 21.51 -3.04
CA LEU A 28 40.68 21.05 -2.34
C LEU A 28 40.41 19.87 -1.40
N SER A 29 39.31 19.91 -0.67
CA SER A 29 38.88 18.80 0.21
C SER A 29 38.60 17.53 -0.59
N TYR A 30 37.95 17.64 -1.74
CA TYR A 30 37.69 16.51 -2.62
C TYR A 30 38.99 15.88 -3.15
N GLU A 31 39.93 16.69 -3.67
CA GLU A 31 41.20 16.16 -4.16
C GLU A 31 42.05 15.56 -3.04
N LEU A 32 42.04 16.16 -1.84
CA LEU A 32 42.68 15.56 -0.69
C LEU A 32 42.11 14.23 -0.29
N LEU A 33 40.77 14.10 -0.25
CA LEU A 33 40.08 12.83 0.05
C LEU A 33 40.38 11.78 -1.02
N LYS A 34 40.35 12.14 -2.29
CA LYS A 34 40.69 11.28 -3.41
C LYS A 34 42.16 10.79 -3.34
N PHE A 35 43.10 11.69 -3.01
CA PHE A 35 44.50 11.34 -2.80
C PHE A 35 44.63 10.36 -1.62
N LEU A 36 44.02 10.66 -0.48
CA LEU A 36 44.04 9.82 0.70
C LEU A 36 43.40 8.42 0.44
N ALA A 37 42.32 8.37 -0.33
CA ALA A 37 41.66 7.11 -0.70
C ALA A 37 42.59 6.22 -1.55
N LYS A 38 43.30 6.82 -2.51
CA LYS A 38 44.19 6.14 -3.45
C LYS A 38 45.52 5.71 -2.83
N THR A 39 45.97 6.43 -1.79
CA THR A 39 47.30 6.22 -1.17
C THR A 39 47.24 5.07 -0.17
N ARG A 40 48.08 4.05 -0.40
CA ARG A 40 48.25 2.90 0.52
C ARG A 40 49.36 3.09 1.56
N ASN A 41 49.98 4.27 1.61
CA ASN A 41 51.11 4.54 2.51
C ASN A 41 50.59 4.64 3.96
N PRO A 42 51.18 3.87 4.92
CA PRO A 42 50.74 3.83 6.32
C PRO A 42 50.92 5.18 7.05
N ILE A 43 51.80 6.07 6.58
CA ILE A 43 51.98 7.40 7.16
C ILE A 43 50.69 8.23 7.15
N PHE A 44 49.80 8.03 6.18
CA PHE A 44 48.52 8.73 6.06
C PHE A 44 47.36 8.03 6.81
N TYR A 45 47.62 6.92 7.49
CA TYR A 45 46.58 6.17 8.22
C TYR A 45 45.92 7.03 9.33
N PRO A 46 46.65 7.79 10.16
CA PRO A 46 46.05 8.64 11.19
C PRO A 46 45.03 9.65 10.64
N LEU A 47 45.26 10.16 9.42
CA LEU A 47 44.35 11.11 8.77
C LEU A 47 43.03 10.43 8.31
N LYS A 48 43.06 9.11 8.06
CA LYS A 48 41.90 8.33 7.66
C LYS A 48 41.05 7.85 8.86
N VAL A 49 41.67 7.72 10.04
CA VAL A 49 41.01 7.16 11.25
C VAL A 49 39.73 7.88 11.64
N PRO A 50 39.64 9.24 11.67
CA PRO A 50 38.38 9.90 12.03
C PRO A 50 37.23 9.56 11.09
N GLY A 51 37.48 9.49 9.77
CA GLY A 51 36.48 9.10 8.78
C GLY A 51 36.05 7.66 8.92
N LEU A 52 36.98 6.72 9.13
CA LEU A 52 36.71 5.30 9.37
C LEU A 52 35.93 5.07 10.67
N LEU A 53 36.21 5.83 11.72
CA LEU A 53 35.48 5.80 12.99
C LEU A 53 34.03 6.27 12.81
N LEU A 54 33.82 7.39 12.13
CA LEU A 54 32.47 7.87 11.77
C LEU A 54 31.71 6.84 10.94
N GLN A 55 32.37 6.26 9.95
CA GLN A 55 31.78 5.22 9.10
C GLN A 55 31.38 3.99 9.93
N ARG A 56 32.19 3.55 10.90
CA ARG A 56 31.88 2.41 11.79
C ARG A 56 30.69 2.67 12.71
N ILE A 57 30.42 3.95 13.05
CA ILE A 57 29.28 4.36 13.88
C ILE A 57 28.00 4.45 13.02
N THR A 58 28.13 4.92 11.78
CA THR A 58 26.97 5.23 10.91
C THR A 58 26.57 4.09 10.01
N THR A 59 27.48 3.16 9.66
CA THR A 59 27.23 2.02 8.79
C THR A 59 27.28 0.72 9.59
N LYS A 60 26.17 -0.04 9.58
CA LYS A 60 26.16 -1.42 10.06
C LYS A 60 26.76 -2.32 8.99
N GLU A 61 27.39 -3.43 9.43
CA GLU A 61 27.81 -4.47 8.49
C GLU A 61 26.56 -5.03 7.78
N PRO A 62 26.59 -5.11 6.42
CA PRO A 62 25.47 -5.66 5.67
C PRO A 62 25.30 -7.16 6.00
N THR A 63 24.05 -7.59 6.08
CA THR A 63 23.75 -9.02 6.20
C THR A 63 24.04 -9.73 4.87
N SER A 64 24.19 -11.08 4.91
CA SER A 64 24.41 -11.90 3.70
C SER A 64 23.34 -11.62 2.63
N ASP A 65 22.08 -11.49 3.04
CA ASP A 65 20.96 -11.21 2.15
C ASP A 65 21.07 -9.84 1.47
N MET A 66 21.54 -8.82 2.20
CA MET A 66 21.80 -7.49 1.61
C MET A 66 22.95 -7.51 0.60
N LEU A 67 23.99 -8.33 0.86
CA LEU A 67 25.10 -8.51 -0.07
C LEU A 67 24.65 -9.24 -1.33
N GLU A 68 23.82 -10.28 -1.20
CA GLU A 68 23.29 -11.03 -2.34
C GLU A 68 22.45 -10.13 -3.26
N VAL A 69 21.56 -9.33 -2.69
CA VAL A 69 20.76 -8.35 -3.45
C VAL A 69 21.64 -7.30 -4.12
N ALA A 70 22.66 -6.79 -3.42
CA ALA A 70 23.59 -5.81 -3.97
C ALA A 70 24.42 -6.39 -5.14
N ILE A 71 24.88 -7.64 -5.03
CA ILE A 71 25.61 -8.32 -6.08
C ILE A 71 24.72 -8.60 -7.30
N ALA A 72 23.48 -9.04 -7.05
CA ALA A 72 22.51 -9.27 -8.13
C ALA A 72 22.19 -7.99 -8.89
N ALA A 73 21.94 -6.88 -8.19
CA ALA A 73 21.69 -5.57 -8.77
C ALA A 73 22.90 -5.06 -9.56
N PHE A 74 24.13 -5.22 -9.02
CA PHE A 74 25.34 -4.80 -9.70
C PHE A 74 25.60 -5.61 -11.00
N ASN A 75 25.43 -6.93 -10.94
CA ASN A 75 25.56 -7.79 -12.11
C ASN A 75 24.54 -7.44 -13.19
N LYS A 76 23.30 -7.10 -12.79
CA LYS A 76 22.28 -6.68 -13.75
C LYS A 76 22.65 -5.36 -14.44
N VAL A 77 23.15 -4.38 -13.69
CA VAL A 77 23.63 -3.10 -14.26
C VAL A 77 24.78 -3.32 -15.24
N LEU A 78 25.73 -4.21 -14.91
CA LEU A 78 26.82 -4.55 -15.83
C LEU A 78 26.30 -5.18 -17.13
N MET A 79 25.33 -6.11 -17.02
CA MET A 79 24.70 -6.71 -18.20
C MET A 79 24.01 -5.66 -19.08
N MET A 80 23.32 -4.70 -18.47
CA MET A 80 22.64 -3.61 -19.19
C MET A 80 23.62 -2.63 -19.82
N ASP A 81 24.81 -2.44 -19.23
CA ASP A 81 25.87 -1.59 -19.77
C ASP A 81 26.59 -2.25 -20.97
N GLU A 82 26.63 -3.59 -21.01
CA GLU A 82 27.20 -4.36 -22.13
C GLU A 82 26.20 -4.59 -23.27
N ASP A 83 24.90 -4.59 -23.01
CA ASP A 83 23.84 -4.86 -23.98
C ASP A 83 22.67 -3.86 -23.84
N GLU A 84 22.66 -2.85 -24.69
CA GLU A 84 21.62 -1.80 -24.75
C GLU A 84 20.23 -2.36 -25.14
N SER A 85 20.12 -3.61 -25.60
CA SER A 85 18.85 -4.25 -25.93
C SER A 85 18.08 -4.76 -24.70
N ILE A 86 18.73 -4.84 -23.53
CA ILE A 86 18.09 -5.25 -22.30
C ILE A 86 17.18 -4.11 -21.80
N PRO A 87 15.87 -4.34 -21.67
CA PRO A 87 14.95 -3.28 -21.23
C PRO A 87 15.25 -2.85 -19.79
N GLU A 88 15.10 -1.54 -19.55
CA GLU A 88 15.17 -1.01 -18.18
C GLU A 88 14.12 -1.70 -17.30
N GLU A 89 14.58 -2.36 -16.25
CA GLU A 89 13.68 -2.90 -15.23
C GLU A 89 13.35 -1.80 -14.22
N ASN A 90 12.09 -1.43 -14.17
CA ASN A 90 11.58 -0.61 -13.07
C ASN A 90 11.54 -1.44 -11.80
N PHE A 91 12.41 -1.14 -10.85
CA PHE A 91 12.38 -1.79 -9.55
C PHE A 91 11.07 -1.43 -8.82
N TYR A 92 10.31 -2.46 -8.46
CA TYR A 92 9.17 -2.25 -7.59
C TYR A 92 9.65 -1.82 -6.20
N ILE A 93 9.24 -0.63 -5.78
CA ILE A 93 9.49 -0.14 -4.41
C ILE A 93 8.26 -0.51 -3.58
N PRO A 94 8.38 -1.48 -2.65
CA PRO A 94 7.25 -1.91 -1.84
C PRO A 94 6.72 -0.75 -0.99
N LYS A 95 5.43 -0.45 -1.15
CA LYS A 95 4.71 0.51 -0.31
C LYS A 95 4.20 -0.17 0.95
N THR A 96 4.01 0.59 2.02
CA THR A 96 3.34 0.06 3.21
C THR A 96 1.82 -0.04 2.97
N ARG A 97 1.16 -0.93 3.72
CA ARG A 97 -0.31 -1.05 3.68
C ARG A 97 -0.99 0.28 3.95
N ALA A 98 -0.47 1.04 4.93
CA ALA A 98 -1.00 2.37 5.28
C ALA A 98 -0.86 3.38 4.14
N ASP A 99 0.25 3.36 3.37
CA ASP A 99 0.43 4.24 2.22
C ASP A 99 -0.52 3.87 1.08
N ILE A 100 -0.67 2.58 0.80
CA ILE A 100 -1.61 2.09 -0.21
C ILE A 100 -3.06 2.41 0.19
N LEU A 101 -3.43 2.22 1.44
CA LEU A 101 -4.76 2.56 1.94
C LEU A 101 -5.10 4.04 1.69
N ARG A 102 -4.13 4.94 1.96
CA ARG A 102 -4.28 6.37 1.69
C ARG A 102 -4.45 6.63 0.19
N GLU A 103 -3.62 6.04 -0.68
CA GLU A 103 -3.71 6.20 -2.13
C GLU A 103 -5.04 5.69 -2.69
N VAL A 104 -5.54 4.57 -2.19
CA VAL A 104 -6.85 4.02 -2.56
C VAL A 104 -7.97 4.97 -2.14
N GLY A 105 -7.95 5.47 -0.91
CA GLY A 105 -8.93 6.43 -0.41
C GLY A 105 -8.94 7.74 -1.21
N GLU A 106 -7.76 8.27 -1.55
CA GLU A 106 -7.65 9.47 -2.38
C GLU A 106 -8.23 9.25 -3.79
N LYS A 107 -7.97 8.10 -4.41
CA LYS A 107 -8.52 7.76 -5.73
C LYS A 107 -10.03 7.56 -5.71
N LEU A 108 -10.58 6.90 -4.69
CA LEU A 108 -12.03 6.76 -4.51
C LEU A 108 -12.69 8.15 -4.39
N LYS A 109 -12.15 9.00 -3.54
CA LYS A 109 -12.65 10.36 -3.32
C LYS A 109 -12.60 11.22 -4.58
N GLN A 110 -11.53 11.14 -5.38
CA GLN A 110 -11.40 11.83 -6.67
C GLN A 110 -12.47 11.39 -7.68
N ASN A 111 -13.00 10.17 -7.53
CA ASN A 111 -14.06 9.62 -8.38
C ASN A 111 -15.46 9.72 -7.73
N GLY A 112 -15.62 10.56 -6.69
CA GLY A 112 -16.90 10.84 -6.07
C GLY A 112 -17.38 9.77 -5.06
N ILE A 113 -16.49 8.87 -4.65
CA ILE A 113 -16.78 7.84 -3.65
C ILE A 113 -16.11 8.26 -2.35
N ASP A 114 -16.87 8.83 -1.43
CA ASP A 114 -16.37 9.38 -0.16
C ASP A 114 -16.72 8.46 1.03
N GLU A 115 -16.46 7.16 0.89
CA GLU A 115 -16.66 6.16 1.92
C GLU A 115 -15.31 5.59 2.37
N GLU A 116 -14.78 6.07 3.51
CA GLU A 116 -13.49 5.58 4.07
C GLU A 116 -13.46 4.06 4.25
N ALA A 117 -14.60 3.46 4.61
CA ALA A 117 -14.71 2.02 4.78
C ALA A 117 -14.44 1.22 3.50
N GLU A 118 -14.77 1.76 2.32
CA GLU A 118 -14.53 1.07 1.05
C GLU A 118 -13.03 0.90 0.75
N ALA A 119 -12.21 1.88 1.06
CA ALA A 119 -10.76 1.78 0.90
C ALA A 119 -10.19 0.63 1.75
N GLU A 120 -10.65 0.50 3.00
CA GLU A 120 -10.24 -0.60 3.87
C GLU A 120 -10.70 -1.97 3.33
N TRP A 121 -11.93 -2.06 2.81
CA TRP A 121 -12.43 -3.28 2.21
C TRP A 121 -11.63 -3.68 0.97
N ILE A 122 -11.35 -2.74 0.05
CA ILE A 122 -10.57 -3.01 -1.16
C ILE A 122 -9.20 -3.58 -0.78
N VAL A 123 -8.49 -2.96 0.16
CA VAL A 123 -7.16 -3.43 0.58
C VAL A 123 -7.22 -4.76 1.31
N SER A 124 -8.17 -4.93 2.25
CA SER A 124 -8.29 -6.16 3.04
C SER A 124 -8.65 -7.37 2.18
N ILE A 125 -9.63 -7.23 1.30
CA ILE A 125 -10.08 -8.30 0.40
C ILE A 125 -8.97 -8.68 -0.58
N SER A 126 -8.34 -7.68 -1.22
CA SER A 126 -7.28 -7.93 -2.22
C SER A 126 -6.06 -8.63 -1.63
N LEU A 127 -5.76 -8.38 -0.36
CA LEU A 127 -4.63 -9.00 0.35
C LEU A 127 -5.00 -10.24 1.16
N GLY A 128 -6.29 -10.56 1.32
CA GLY A 128 -6.75 -11.66 2.17
C GLY A 128 -6.41 -11.45 3.64
N ILE A 129 -6.49 -10.22 4.16
CA ILE A 129 -6.17 -9.84 5.54
C ILE A 129 -7.39 -9.24 6.23
N LYS A 130 -7.33 -9.15 7.56
CA LYS A 130 -8.39 -8.48 8.32
C LYS A 130 -8.34 -6.96 8.17
N ARG A 131 -9.48 -6.29 8.32
CA ARG A 131 -9.58 -4.84 8.19
C ARG A 131 -8.74 -4.06 9.21
N ASP A 132 -8.55 -4.57 10.41
CA ASP A 132 -7.70 -3.96 11.43
C ASP A 132 -6.21 -3.99 11.05
N GLU A 133 -5.80 -4.93 10.19
CA GLU A 133 -4.41 -5.07 9.72
C GLU A 133 -4.05 -4.15 8.53
N VAL A 134 -5.03 -3.50 7.89
CA VAL A 134 -4.76 -2.67 6.70
C VAL A 134 -3.98 -1.37 7.01
N ARG A 135 -4.00 -0.95 8.27
CA ARG A 135 -3.29 0.25 8.76
C ARG A 135 -1.86 -0.03 9.22
N ASP A 136 -1.42 -1.29 9.14
CA ASP A 136 -0.07 -1.70 9.51
C ASP A 136 0.98 -1.10 8.57
N ARG A 137 2.22 -0.97 9.08
CA ARG A 137 3.38 -0.55 8.29
C ARG A 137 4.07 -1.70 7.55
N LYS A 138 3.43 -2.86 7.46
CA LYS A 138 3.93 -3.97 6.65
C LYS A 138 3.90 -3.61 5.18
N THR A 139 4.92 -4.02 4.45
CA THR A 139 4.99 -3.79 3.01
C THR A 139 4.06 -4.73 2.24
N VAL A 140 3.57 -4.25 1.12
CA VAL A 140 2.76 -5.02 0.17
C VAL A 140 3.65 -5.50 -0.96
N SER A 141 3.45 -6.72 -1.43
CA SER A 141 4.13 -7.25 -2.60
C SER A 141 3.60 -6.60 -3.89
N GLU A 142 4.37 -6.65 -4.95
CA GLU A 142 3.95 -6.16 -6.27
C GLU A 142 2.65 -6.82 -6.75
N ASP A 143 2.51 -8.14 -6.55
CA ASP A 143 1.29 -8.87 -6.88
C ASP A 143 0.08 -8.41 -6.04
N GLY A 144 0.31 -8.15 -4.74
CA GLY A 144 -0.72 -7.59 -3.86
C GLY A 144 -1.18 -6.19 -4.31
N GLU A 145 -0.24 -5.32 -4.69
CA GLU A 145 -0.59 -4.00 -5.22
C GLU A 145 -1.37 -4.09 -6.54
N LYS A 146 -0.98 -5.00 -7.44
CA LYS A 146 -1.72 -5.25 -8.70
C LYS A 146 -3.17 -5.69 -8.43
N LYS A 147 -3.40 -6.57 -7.46
CA LYS A 147 -4.76 -7.00 -7.07
C LYS A 147 -5.60 -5.84 -6.52
N ILE A 148 -5.01 -5.02 -5.65
CA ILE A 148 -5.67 -3.82 -5.11
C ILE A 148 -6.05 -2.87 -6.23
N LEU A 149 -5.13 -2.58 -7.15
CA LEU A 149 -5.37 -1.68 -8.27
C LEU A 149 -6.43 -2.23 -9.24
N ALA A 150 -6.46 -3.53 -9.48
CA ALA A 150 -7.47 -4.17 -10.32
C ALA A 150 -8.88 -3.96 -9.74
N LEU A 151 -9.08 -4.28 -8.47
CA LEU A 151 -10.37 -4.10 -7.78
C LEU A 151 -10.78 -2.63 -7.69
N LEU A 152 -9.82 -1.74 -7.38
CA LEU A 152 -10.03 -0.30 -7.34
C LEU A 152 -10.47 0.24 -8.72
N ASN A 153 -9.79 -0.16 -9.79
CA ASN A 153 -10.11 0.30 -11.14
C ASN A 153 -11.52 -0.15 -11.57
N GLU A 154 -11.94 -1.34 -11.19
CA GLU A 154 -13.29 -1.80 -11.42
C GLU A 154 -14.32 -0.99 -10.60
N ARG A 155 -14.04 -0.72 -9.33
CA ARG A 155 -14.92 0.04 -8.45
C ARG A 155 -15.13 1.49 -8.91
N ILE A 156 -14.10 2.17 -9.38
CA ILE A 156 -14.20 3.57 -9.84
C ILE A 156 -14.98 3.74 -11.15
N THR A 157 -15.31 2.66 -11.87
CA THR A 157 -16.26 2.71 -13.00
C THR A 157 -17.70 3.00 -12.55
N GLY A 158 -17.97 3.02 -11.25
CA GLY A 158 -19.31 3.18 -10.67
C GLY A 158 -19.96 1.85 -10.23
N ARG A 159 -19.32 0.71 -10.51
CA ARG A 159 -19.81 -0.61 -10.10
C ARG A 159 -19.73 -0.77 -8.58
N PRO A 160 -20.80 -1.17 -7.88
CA PRO A 160 -20.76 -1.41 -6.44
C PRO A 160 -19.68 -2.40 -6.02
N LEU A 161 -18.99 -2.11 -4.89
CA LEU A 161 -17.84 -2.91 -4.44
C LEU A 161 -18.13 -4.41 -4.38
N TRP A 162 -19.27 -4.80 -3.79
CA TRP A 162 -19.59 -6.22 -3.62
C TRP A 162 -19.87 -6.94 -4.94
N TYR A 163 -20.34 -6.24 -5.97
CA TYR A 163 -20.42 -6.82 -7.31
C TYR A 163 -19.04 -6.99 -7.96
N CYS A 164 -18.08 -6.08 -7.68
CA CYS A 164 -16.70 -6.25 -8.14
C CYS A 164 -16.02 -7.45 -7.44
N VAL A 165 -16.34 -7.67 -6.16
CA VAL A 165 -15.83 -8.81 -5.37
C VAL A 165 -16.51 -10.11 -5.76
N GLY A 166 -17.81 -10.07 -6.14
CA GLY A 166 -18.62 -11.21 -6.54
C GLY A 166 -19.27 -11.97 -5.38
N ASN A 167 -18.99 -11.60 -4.14
CA ASN A 167 -19.61 -12.17 -2.95
C ASN A 167 -19.77 -11.13 -1.84
N THR A 168 -20.64 -11.44 -0.88
CA THR A 168 -20.83 -10.65 0.35
C THR A 168 -21.18 -11.57 1.51
N ASP A 169 -20.86 -11.15 2.73
CA ASP A 169 -21.35 -11.82 3.94
C ASP A 169 -22.78 -11.38 4.25
N PHE A 170 -23.62 -12.32 4.62
CA PHE A 170 -24.96 -12.06 5.10
C PHE A 170 -25.30 -13.10 6.17
N TYR A 171 -25.55 -12.65 7.37
CA TYR A 171 -25.84 -13.49 8.53
C TYR A 171 -24.75 -14.55 8.82
N GLY A 172 -23.49 -14.25 8.52
CA GLY A 172 -22.35 -15.15 8.66
C GLY A 172 -22.23 -16.20 7.53
N TYR A 173 -23.01 -16.08 6.48
CA TYR A 173 -22.88 -16.90 5.28
C TYR A 173 -22.36 -16.08 4.11
N GLU A 174 -21.40 -16.64 3.37
CA GLU A 174 -20.93 -16.05 2.12
C GLU A 174 -21.95 -16.32 1.01
N LEU A 175 -22.44 -15.24 0.40
CA LEU A 175 -23.41 -15.30 -0.70
C LEU A 175 -22.77 -14.71 -1.96
N ASN A 176 -22.94 -15.39 -3.09
CA ASN A 176 -22.59 -14.84 -4.39
C ASN A 176 -23.55 -13.69 -4.75
N VAL A 177 -22.99 -12.59 -5.25
CA VAL A 177 -23.77 -11.41 -5.66
C VAL A 177 -23.23 -10.86 -6.98
N ASP A 178 -24.15 -10.47 -7.84
CA ASP A 178 -23.89 -9.74 -9.07
C ASP A 178 -25.09 -8.84 -9.41
N GLU A 179 -25.07 -8.20 -10.57
CA GLU A 179 -26.06 -7.21 -10.98
C GLU A 179 -27.47 -7.79 -11.18
N ARG A 180 -27.64 -9.10 -11.17
CA ARG A 180 -28.95 -9.76 -11.34
C ARG A 180 -29.86 -9.58 -10.12
N ALA A 181 -29.27 -9.43 -8.94
CA ALA A 181 -30.01 -9.26 -7.70
C ALA A 181 -29.40 -8.15 -6.82
N LEU A 182 -30.26 -7.49 -6.02
CA LEU A 182 -29.80 -6.50 -5.07
C LEU A 182 -28.85 -7.12 -4.04
N ILE A 183 -27.75 -6.42 -3.75
CA ILE A 183 -26.84 -6.80 -2.65
C ILE A 183 -27.61 -6.85 -1.35
N PRO A 184 -27.58 -7.97 -0.61
CA PRO A 184 -28.24 -8.08 0.70
C PRO A 184 -27.83 -6.95 1.64
N ARG A 185 -28.81 -6.35 2.30
CA ARG A 185 -28.56 -5.24 3.24
C ARG A 185 -28.42 -5.77 4.66
N PRO A 186 -27.51 -5.22 5.48
CA PRO A 186 -27.34 -5.64 6.88
C PRO A 186 -28.63 -5.53 7.71
N GLU A 187 -29.49 -4.54 7.40
CA GLU A 187 -30.78 -4.36 8.07
C GLU A 187 -31.72 -5.56 7.86
N THR A 188 -31.56 -6.26 6.74
CA THR A 188 -32.35 -7.47 6.42
C THR A 188 -32.01 -8.64 7.35
N GLU A 189 -30.83 -8.66 7.96
CA GLU A 189 -30.47 -9.67 8.99
C GLU A 189 -31.36 -9.58 10.24
N GLN A 190 -31.86 -8.39 10.56
CA GLN A 190 -32.82 -8.22 11.65
C GLN A 190 -34.16 -8.90 11.34
N LEU A 191 -34.62 -8.78 10.08
CA LEU A 191 -35.81 -9.50 9.62
C LEU A 191 -35.64 -11.02 9.73
N VAL A 192 -34.46 -11.52 9.30
CA VAL A 192 -34.12 -12.95 9.43
C VAL A 192 -34.14 -13.36 10.91
N SER A 193 -33.55 -12.59 11.80
CA SER A 193 -33.54 -12.88 13.25
C SER A 193 -34.98 -12.99 13.79
N CYS A 194 -35.84 -12.02 13.49
CA CYS A 194 -37.24 -12.05 13.90
C CYS A 194 -37.97 -13.27 13.33
N ALA A 195 -37.74 -13.60 12.06
CA ALA A 195 -38.38 -14.78 11.44
C ALA A 195 -37.92 -16.09 12.10
N LEU A 196 -36.64 -16.18 12.45
CA LEU A 196 -36.09 -17.36 13.15
C LEU A 196 -36.66 -17.53 14.57
N GLU A 197 -37.03 -16.45 15.26
CA GLU A 197 -37.71 -16.54 16.56
C GLU A 197 -39.10 -17.12 16.46
N GLU A 198 -39.85 -16.76 15.41
CA GLU A 198 -41.24 -17.21 15.20
C GLU A 198 -41.38 -18.60 14.57
N LEU A 199 -40.42 -18.97 13.69
CA LEU A 199 -40.44 -20.22 12.95
C LEU A 199 -40.10 -21.43 13.84
N LYS A 200 -40.85 -22.53 13.67
CA LYS A 200 -40.61 -23.81 14.34
C LYS A 200 -40.21 -24.87 13.32
N ASP A 201 -39.41 -25.83 13.77
CA ASP A 201 -39.02 -26.97 12.92
C ASP A 201 -40.23 -27.70 12.31
N GLY A 202 -40.05 -28.07 11.06
CA GLY A 202 -41.11 -28.76 10.28
C GLY A 202 -42.13 -27.82 9.64
N GLN A 203 -42.06 -26.51 9.89
CA GLN A 203 -42.91 -25.52 9.18
C GLN A 203 -42.40 -25.26 7.75
N THR A 204 -43.22 -24.55 7.00
CA THR A 204 -42.88 -24.06 5.65
C THR A 204 -42.83 -22.54 5.66
N ALA A 205 -41.91 -21.95 4.92
CA ALA A 205 -41.79 -20.50 4.71
C ALA A 205 -41.84 -20.21 3.20
N LEU A 206 -42.31 -19.01 2.87
CA LEU A 206 -42.33 -18.49 1.51
C LEU A 206 -41.57 -17.17 1.51
N ASP A 207 -40.49 -17.08 0.74
CA ASP A 207 -39.71 -15.88 0.50
C ASP A 207 -40.09 -15.31 -0.86
N LEU A 208 -40.82 -14.18 -0.82
CA LEU A 208 -41.30 -13.48 -2.01
C LEU A 208 -40.33 -12.33 -2.37
N CYS A 209 -39.96 -12.21 -3.63
CA CYS A 209 -38.96 -11.29 -4.11
C CYS A 209 -37.59 -11.60 -3.48
N THR A 210 -37.21 -12.84 -3.58
CA THR A 210 -36.05 -13.40 -2.87
C THR A 210 -34.72 -12.80 -3.31
N GLY A 211 -34.62 -12.24 -4.54
CA GLY A 211 -33.40 -11.71 -5.11
C GLY A 211 -32.27 -12.74 -5.07
N SER A 212 -31.18 -12.44 -4.40
CA SER A 212 -30.01 -13.34 -4.23
C SER A 212 -30.33 -14.59 -3.38
N GLY A 213 -31.55 -14.76 -2.90
CA GLY A 213 -31.93 -15.87 -2.03
C GLY A 213 -31.46 -15.74 -0.59
N ALA A 214 -30.94 -14.57 -0.18
CA ALA A 214 -30.30 -14.39 1.10
C ALA A 214 -31.15 -14.83 2.31
N ILE A 215 -32.39 -14.38 2.38
CA ILE A 215 -33.33 -14.77 3.46
C ILE A 215 -33.60 -16.26 3.41
N ALA A 216 -33.98 -16.77 2.24
CA ALA A 216 -34.34 -18.18 2.05
C ALA A 216 -33.19 -19.13 2.44
N ILE A 217 -31.96 -18.80 2.02
CA ILE A 217 -30.77 -19.58 2.32
C ILE A 217 -30.51 -19.62 3.84
N VAL A 218 -30.56 -18.47 4.52
CA VAL A 218 -30.30 -18.41 5.97
C VAL A 218 -31.40 -19.15 6.73
N LEU A 219 -32.67 -18.92 6.42
CA LEU A 219 -33.78 -19.61 7.10
C LEU A 219 -33.67 -21.15 6.95
N ASN A 220 -33.31 -21.63 5.77
CA ASN A 220 -33.14 -23.08 5.54
C ASN A 220 -31.89 -23.66 6.24
N LYS A 221 -30.84 -22.84 6.42
CA LYS A 221 -29.61 -23.26 7.12
C LYS A 221 -29.77 -23.29 8.64
N GLU A 222 -30.47 -22.27 9.19
CA GLU A 222 -30.61 -22.08 10.64
C GLU A 222 -31.76 -22.94 11.25
N LYS A 223 -32.75 -23.30 10.47
CA LYS A 223 -33.92 -24.07 10.90
C LYS A 223 -34.18 -25.25 10.00
N ASN A 224 -34.73 -26.35 10.58
CA ASN A 224 -35.17 -27.49 9.82
C ASN A 224 -36.57 -27.24 9.23
N ILE A 225 -36.65 -26.32 8.26
CA ILE A 225 -37.89 -25.90 7.59
C ILE A 225 -37.75 -26.03 6.07
N LYS A 226 -38.86 -26.11 5.38
CA LYS A 226 -38.89 -26.05 3.92
C LYS A 226 -39.14 -24.60 3.48
N VAL A 227 -38.18 -23.98 2.82
CA VAL A 227 -38.36 -22.65 2.25
C VAL A 227 -38.61 -22.74 0.75
N THR A 228 -39.62 -22.01 0.28
CA THR A 228 -39.86 -21.75 -1.13
C THR A 228 -39.48 -20.30 -1.42
N ALA A 229 -38.52 -20.08 -2.32
CA ALA A 229 -38.09 -18.77 -2.75
C ALA A 229 -38.64 -18.48 -4.15
N VAL A 230 -39.15 -17.25 -4.34
CA VAL A 230 -39.76 -16.84 -5.60
C VAL A 230 -39.32 -15.41 -5.92
N ASP A 231 -38.90 -15.19 -7.16
CA ASP A 231 -38.63 -13.86 -7.70
C ASP A 231 -39.33 -13.70 -9.06
N ILE A 232 -39.58 -12.45 -9.46
CA ILE A 232 -40.08 -12.11 -10.77
C ILE A 232 -39.01 -12.16 -11.84
N SER A 233 -37.74 -11.93 -11.43
CA SER A 233 -36.58 -12.05 -12.28
C SER A 233 -36.17 -13.50 -12.43
N GLU A 234 -36.10 -13.96 -13.68
CA GLU A 234 -35.65 -15.33 -14.00
C GLU A 234 -34.14 -15.49 -13.75
N ASP A 235 -33.41 -14.39 -13.71
CA ASP A 235 -31.93 -14.34 -13.55
C ASP A 235 -31.49 -14.15 -12.10
N ALA A 236 -32.40 -13.85 -11.19
CA ALA A 236 -32.11 -13.58 -9.77
C ALA A 236 -31.81 -14.86 -8.98
#